data_ffc957ea2a53a950390a44ada94f61d6
#
_entry.id   ffc957ea2a53a950390a44ada94f61d6
#
_cell.length_a   1.000
_cell.length_b   1.000
_cell.length_c   1.000
_cell.angle_alpha   90.00
_cell.angle_beta   90.00
_cell.angle_gamma   90.00
#
_symmetry.space_group_name_H-M   'P 1'
#
loop_
_entity.id
_entity.type
_entity.pdbx_description
1 polymer ?
#
loop_
_entity_poly.entity_id
_entity_poly.type
_entity_poly.pdbx_seq_one_letter_code
_entity_poly.pdbx_strand_id
1 'polypeptide(L)'
;SHTRTRAYAADGAGSDIQHRGLPDVLPWARRLGAALPAPAAAVAARSLRYWRTDPRYLVQFLSVLLLPVVLVLGPALNSSRFVVYVNGQRVENSFALGHAPAALLFMAPALAVFMGWAIHDDLGLDSTALWSHISAGIRGAHDRLGRVVGAAAWQVPALLVVDLLMVAWTGRWEALPAVTGACLALYGCALAWSCLASVLLPYETLAPGDSPMRSRTSGTAFLAALIQMVAILLLLAVCSPVLGVAVYGVVQAAPLWEWVALVAGIVWCSLLLWGGVVFGGRMLDRRGPQVLATIRTWPGHAQPV
;
A
#
# COMPACT_ATOMS: atom_id res chain seq x y z
N SER A 1 -54.73 -29.18 24.19
CA SER A 1 -53.43 -28.91 23.54
C SER A 1 -52.86 -27.62 24.09
N HIS A 2 -51.92 -27.76 25.06
CA HIS A 2 -51.19 -26.62 25.62
C HIS A 2 -49.89 -26.43 24.85
N THR A 3 -49.85 -25.42 24.03
CA THR A 3 -48.61 -24.86 23.43
C THR A 3 -47.90 -24.04 24.50
N ARG A 4 -46.87 -24.60 25.10
CA ARG A 4 -45.92 -23.86 25.95
C ARG A 4 -45.00 -23.02 25.04
N THR A 5 -45.22 -21.73 24.97
CA THR A 5 -44.26 -20.75 24.47
C THR A 5 -43.11 -20.69 25.48
N ARG A 6 -41.98 -21.27 25.17
CA ARG A 6 -40.73 -21.03 25.91
C ARG A 6 -40.27 -19.61 25.60
N ALA A 7 -40.47 -18.70 26.55
CA ALA A 7 -39.74 -17.45 26.57
C ALA A 7 -38.27 -17.80 26.78
N TYR A 8 -37.44 -17.54 25.77
CA TYR A 8 -35.98 -17.53 25.95
C TYR A 8 -35.66 -16.39 26.89
N ALA A 9 -35.29 -16.71 28.12
CA ALA A 9 -34.72 -15.76 29.05
C ALA A 9 -33.39 -15.25 28.43
N ALA A 10 -33.39 -14.00 27.96
CA ALA A 10 -32.21 -13.28 27.56
C ALA A 10 -31.51 -12.69 28.79
N ASP A 11 -31.19 -13.58 29.76
CA ASP A 11 -30.44 -13.21 30.96
C ASP A 11 -29.09 -13.93 30.94
N GLY A 12 -28.03 -13.20 30.72
CA GLY A 12 -26.67 -13.63 30.96
C GLY A 12 -25.66 -13.48 29.80
N ALA A 13 -26.11 -13.50 28.54
CA ALA A 13 -25.18 -13.40 27.42
C ALA A 13 -24.85 -11.94 27.00
N GLY A 14 -25.65 -10.98 27.43
CA GLY A 14 -25.49 -9.57 27.05
C GLY A 14 -24.41 -8.81 27.84
N SER A 15 -24.15 -9.23 29.08
CA SER A 15 -23.19 -8.54 29.95
C SER A 15 -21.72 -8.92 29.64
N ASP A 16 -21.47 -10.15 29.18
CA ASP A 16 -20.11 -10.61 28.86
C ASP A 16 -19.58 -10.06 27.55
N ILE A 17 -20.47 -9.69 26.61
CA ILE A 17 -20.05 -9.10 25.33
C ILE A 17 -19.66 -7.62 25.51
N GLN A 18 -20.26 -6.91 26.47
CA GLN A 18 -19.94 -5.51 26.75
C GLN A 18 -18.58 -5.30 27.42
N HIS A 19 -18.01 -6.31 28.06
CA HIS A 19 -16.71 -6.21 28.73
C HIS A 19 -15.53 -6.81 27.94
N ARG A 20 -15.78 -7.56 26.87
CA ARG A 20 -14.72 -7.91 25.89
C ARG A 20 -14.51 -6.74 24.95
N GLY A 21 -13.79 -5.75 25.42
CA GLY A 21 -13.43 -4.60 24.60
C GLY A 21 -12.66 -5.01 23.34
N LEU A 22 -12.70 -4.19 22.28
CA LEU A 22 -11.91 -4.31 21.05
C LEU A 22 -10.46 -4.85 21.27
N PRO A 23 -9.77 -4.55 22.40
CA PRO A 23 -8.43 -5.07 22.69
C PRO A 23 -8.33 -6.61 22.75
N ASP A 24 -9.38 -7.30 23.19
CA ASP A 24 -9.36 -8.76 23.33
C ASP A 24 -9.61 -9.49 22.02
N VAL A 25 -10.32 -8.83 21.10
CA VAL A 25 -10.60 -9.36 19.74
C VAL A 25 -9.47 -9.04 18.76
N LEU A 26 -8.83 -7.88 18.93
CA LEU A 26 -7.74 -7.38 18.06
C LEU A 26 -6.58 -6.86 18.94
N PRO A 27 -5.66 -7.72 19.39
CA PRO A 27 -4.59 -7.33 20.32
C PRO A 27 -3.71 -6.16 19.82
N TRP A 28 -3.58 -6.01 18.50
CA TRP A 28 -2.86 -4.89 17.88
C TRP A 28 -3.61 -3.55 18.00
N ALA A 29 -4.95 -3.55 18.08
CA ALA A 29 -5.73 -2.33 18.22
C ALA A 29 -5.38 -1.57 19.51
N ARG A 30 -5.08 -2.27 20.60
CA ARG A 30 -4.65 -1.66 21.86
C ARG A 30 -3.31 -0.95 21.74
N ARG A 31 -2.32 -1.57 21.06
CA ARG A 31 -1.00 -0.93 20.84
C ARG A 31 -1.09 0.27 19.91
N LEU A 32 -1.86 0.15 18.83
CA LEU A 32 -2.08 1.21 17.87
C LEU A 32 -2.94 2.35 18.44
N GLY A 33 -3.86 2.06 19.36
CA GLY A 33 -4.72 3.04 20.03
C GLY A 33 -3.97 4.03 20.91
N ALA A 34 -2.72 3.76 21.26
CA ALA A 34 -1.86 4.73 21.95
C ALA A 34 -1.44 5.90 21.04
N ALA A 35 -1.41 5.69 19.71
CA ALA A 35 -0.95 6.67 18.72
C ALA A 35 -2.04 7.12 17.73
N LEU A 36 -3.15 6.39 17.66
CA LEU A 36 -4.22 6.62 16.67
C LEU A 36 -5.58 6.78 17.35
N PRO A 37 -6.53 7.50 16.73
CA PRO A 37 -7.94 7.44 17.14
C PRO A 37 -8.45 6.00 17.16
N ALA A 38 -9.23 5.62 18.17
CA ALA A 38 -9.69 4.26 18.37
C ALA A 38 -10.33 3.59 17.11
N PRO A 39 -11.18 4.28 16.32
CA PRO A 39 -11.70 3.70 15.08
C PRO A 39 -10.61 3.40 14.05
N ALA A 40 -9.62 4.30 13.90
CA ALA A 40 -8.50 4.09 12.98
C ALA A 40 -7.60 2.95 13.44
N ALA A 41 -7.35 2.83 14.74
CA ALA A 41 -6.59 1.73 15.32
C ALA A 41 -7.27 0.36 15.09
N ALA A 42 -8.60 0.30 15.21
CA ALA A 42 -9.38 -0.91 14.93
C ALA A 42 -9.29 -1.32 13.45
N VAL A 43 -9.43 -0.34 12.53
CA VAL A 43 -9.29 -0.58 11.10
C VAL A 43 -7.86 -1.01 10.75
N ALA A 44 -6.83 -0.37 11.34
CA ALA A 44 -5.44 -0.73 11.13
C ALA A 44 -5.14 -2.18 11.60
N ALA A 45 -5.61 -2.55 12.78
CA ALA A 45 -5.45 -3.91 13.30
C ALA A 45 -6.14 -4.95 12.42
N ARG A 46 -7.33 -4.64 11.88
CA ARG A 46 -8.04 -5.49 10.92
C ARG A 46 -7.26 -5.61 9.60
N SER A 47 -6.77 -4.50 9.06
CA SER A 47 -5.98 -4.47 7.82
C SER A 47 -4.70 -5.30 7.99
N LEU A 48 -3.96 -5.15 9.10
CA LEU A 48 -2.78 -5.97 9.42
C LEU A 48 -3.10 -7.47 9.47
N ARG A 49 -4.26 -7.83 9.99
CA ARG A 49 -4.70 -9.23 9.98
C ARG A 49 -4.90 -9.73 8.55
N TYR A 50 -5.53 -8.96 7.66
CA TYR A 50 -5.73 -9.34 6.28
C TYR A 50 -4.42 -9.55 5.52
N TRP A 51 -3.46 -8.65 5.67
CA TRP A 51 -2.13 -8.82 5.08
C TRP A 51 -1.42 -10.11 5.50
N ARG A 52 -1.81 -10.71 6.62
CA ARG A 52 -1.22 -11.96 7.15
C ARG A 52 -2.02 -13.21 6.83
N THR A 53 -3.33 -13.10 6.63
CA THR A 53 -4.23 -14.26 6.62
C THR A 53 -5.07 -14.39 5.35
N ASP A 54 -5.26 -13.31 4.59
CA ASP A 54 -6.04 -13.35 3.34
C ASP A 54 -5.12 -13.66 2.16
N PRO A 55 -5.34 -14.77 1.44
CA PRO A 55 -4.51 -15.16 0.29
C PRO A 55 -4.42 -14.09 -0.80
N ARG A 56 -5.45 -13.25 -0.99
CA ARG A 56 -5.48 -12.19 -1.98
C ARG A 56 -4.44 -11.09 -1.67
N TYR A 57 -4.32 -10.71 -0.40
CA TYR A 57 -3.30 -9.79 0.08
C TYR A 57 -1.91 -10.43 0.08
N LEU A 58 -1.80 -11.74 0.39
CA LEU A 58 -0.53 -12.46 0.35
C LEU A 58 0.06 -12.52 -1.06
N VAL A 59 -0.77 -12.69 -2.10
CA VAL A 59 -0.31 -12.66 -3.49
C VAL A 59 0.23 -11.27 -3.85
N GLN A 60 -0.44 -10.19 -3.44
CA GLN A 60 0.08 -8.83 -3.64
C GLN A 60 1.41 -8.63 -2.90
N PHE A 61 1.48 -9.06 -1.64
CA PHE A 61 2.69 -9.00 -0.83
C PHE A 61 3.87 -9.71 -1.51
N LEU A 62 3.66 -10.97 -1.93
CA LEU A 62 4.68 -11.75 -2.61
C LEU A 62 5.10 -11.15 -3.95
N SER A 63 4.14 -10.67 -4.76
CA SER A 63 4.44 -10.04 -6.05
C SER A 63 5.32 -8.81 -5.90
N VAL A 64 5.04 -7.97 -4.91
CA VAL A 64 5.81 -6.76 -4.63
C VAL A 64 7.23 -7.09 -4.12
N LEU A 65 7.37 -8.13 -3.28
CA LEU A 65 8.69 -8.54 -2.79
C LEU A 65 9.52 -9.31 -3.82
N LEU A 66 8.87 -10.15 -4.63
CA LEU A 66 9.57 -10.94 -5.64
C LEU A 66 10.09 -10.11 -6.81
N LEU A 67 9.40 -9.02 -7.17
CA LEU A 67 9.78 -8.18 -8.30
C LEU A 67 11.24 -7.66 -8.19
N PRO A 68 11.66 -6.99 -7.11
CA PRO A 68 13.04 -6.54 -6.97
C PRO A 68 14.01 -7.72 -6.86
N VAL A 69 13.61 -8.82 -6.22
CA VAL A 69 14.45 -10.03 -6.13
C VAL A 69 14.75 -10.58 -7.52
N VAL A 70 13.74 -10.73 -8.38
CA VAL A 70 13.94 -11.25 -9.75
C VAL A 70 14.77 -10.28 -10.60
N LEU A 71 14.48 -8.97 -10.50
CA LEU A 71 15.18 -7.95 -11.28
C LEU A 71 16.66 -7.77 -10.88
N VAL A 72 17.01 -8.04 -9.62
CA VAL A 72 18.37 -7.92 -9.11
C VAL A 72 19.12 -9.25 -9.15
N LEU A 73 18.51 -10.36 -8.70
CA LEU A 73 19.17 -11.65 -8.68
C LEU A 73 19.41 -12.21 -10.09
N GLY A 74 18.51 -11.98 -11.03
CA GLY A 74 18.70 -12.47 -12.40
C GLY A 74 20.04 -12.02 -12.99
N PRO A 75 20.32 -10.71 -13.09
CA PRO A 75 21.62 -10.19 -13.53
C PRO A 75 22.78 -10.54 -12.60
N ALA A 76 22.56 -10.54 -11.27
CA ALA A 76 23.62 -10.84 -10.30
C ALA A 76 24.12 -12.29 -10.39
N LEU A 77 23.21 -13.26 -10.55
CA LEU A 77 23.56 -14.68 -10.70
C LEU A 77 24.23 -14.97 -12.05
N ASN A 78 23.92 -14.18 -13.06
CA ASN A 78 24.52 -14.37 -14.38
C ASN A 78 25.96 -13.83 -14.48
N SER A 79 26.51 -13.25 -13.39
CA SER A 79 27.90 -12.75 -13.27
C SER A 79 28.41 -11.93 -14.48
N SER A 80 27.50 -11.50 -15.35
CA SER A 80 27.86 -10.91 -16.62
C SER A 80 28.39 -9.50 -16.38
N ARG A 81 29.67 -9.35 -16.63
CA ARG A 81 30.24 -8.04 -16.93
C ARG A 81 29.57 -7.57 -18.22
N PHE A 82 28.86 -6.48 -18.16
CA PHE A 82 28.31 -5.88 -19.35
C PHE A 82 28.97 -4.53 -19.61
N VAL A 83 29.15 -4.24 -20.86
CA VAL A 83 29.77 -3.00 -21.31
C VAL A 83 28.65 -2.05 -21.76
N VAL A 84 28.61 -0.89 -21.16
CA VAL A 84 27.72 0.21 -21.59
C VAL A 84 28.61 1.32 -22.16
N TYR A 85 28.25 1.84 -23.31
CA TYR A 85 28.90 3.01 -23.86
C TYR A 85 28.14 4.27 -23.41
N VAL A 86 28.75 5.09 -22.57
CA VAL A 86 28.21 6.38 -22.13
C VAL A 86 29.06 7.47 -22.74
N ASN A 87 28.46 8.33 -23.56
CA ASN A 87 29.17 9.41 -24.30
C ASN A 87 30.39 8.89 -25.09
N GLY A 88 30.29 7.68 -25.67
CA GLY A 88 31.37 7.08 -26.46
C GLY A 88 32.47 6.41 -25.60
N GLN A 89 32.42 6.50 -24.30
CA GLN A 89 33.36 5.82 -23.40
C GLN A 89 32.84 4.46 -23.01
N ARG A 90 33.73 3.45 -23.03
CA ARG A 90 33.44 2.10 -22.60
C ARG A 90 33.42 2.05 -21.07
N VAL A 91 32.26 1.84 -20.50
CA VAL A 91 32.07 1.66 -19.05
C VAL A 91 31.79 0.18 -18.80
N GLU A 92 32.69 -0.50 -18.14
CA GLU A 92 32.47 -1.87 -17.66
C GLU A 92 31.66 -1.84 -16.35
N ASN A 93 30.47 -2.41 -16.38
CA ASN A 93 29.65 -2.56 -15.18
C ASN A 93 29.72 -4.00 -14.70
N SER A 94 29.73 -4.15 -13.39
CA SER A 94 29.72 -5.44 -12.69
C SER A 94 28.52 -5.46 -11.75
N PHE A 95 27.85 -6.62 -11.61
CA PHE A 95 26.85 -6.83 -10.56
C PHE A 95 27.46 -7.34 -9.25
N ALA A 96 28.79 -7.26 -9.10
CA ALA A 96 29.43 -7.58 -7.82
C ALA A 96 28.96 -6.61 -6.72
N LEU A 97 28.87 -7.11 -5.50
CA LEU A 97 28.52 -6.32 -4.33
C LEU A 97 29.46 -5.12 -4.16
N GLY A 98 28.94 -3.94 -3.98
CA GLY A 98 29.70 -2.69 -3.86
C GLY A 98 30.10 -2.05 -5.20
N HIS A 99 29.78 -2.69 -6.34
CA HIS A 99 30.20 -2.22 -7.67
C HIS A 99 29.07 -2.27 -8.71
N ALA A 100 27.83 -2.44 -8.26
CA ALA A 100 26.71 -2.49 -9.15
C ALA A 100 26.37 -1.10 -9.74
N PRO A 101 25.74 -1.05 -10.92
CA PRO A 101 25.40 0.22 -11.58
C PRO A 101 24.53 1.11 -10.69
N ALA A 102 24.83 2.41 -10.66
CA ALA A 102 24.08 3.40 -9.89
C ALA A 102 22.56 3.44 -10.24
N ALA A 103 22.19 2.99 -11.44
CA ALA A 103 20.78 2.87 -11.84
C ALA A 103 19.97 1.95 -10.90
N LEU A 104 20.59 0.98 -10.22
CA LEU A 104 19.93 0.12 -9.24
C LEU A 104 19.43 0.89 -8.01
N LEU A 105 20.01 2.04 -7.70
CA LEU A 105 19.50 2.90 -6.62
C LEU A 105 18.02 3.28 -6.83
N PHE A 106 17.56 3.36 -8.08
CA PHE A 106 16.17 3.73 -8.39
C PHE A 106 15.19 2.55 -8.33
N MET A 107 15.65 1.33 -8.01
CA MET A 107 14.78 0.18 -7.80
C MET A 107 13.89 0.35 -6.56
N ALA A 108 14.44 0.88 -5.46
CA ALA A 108 13.67 1.11 -4.24
C ALA A 108 12.57 2.18 -4.46
N PRO A 109 12.82 3.36 -5.05
CA PRO A 109 11.79 4.32 -5.46
C PRO A 109 10.74 3.73 -6.40
N ALA A 110 11.12 2.92 -7.37
CA ALA A 110 10.17 2.25 -8.27
C ALA A 110 9.27 1.28 -7.49
N LEU A 111 9.85 0.49 -6.57
CA LEU A 111 9.08 -0.41 -5.70
C LEU A 111 8.14 0.37 -4.78
N ALA A 112 8.54 1.54 -4.30
CA ALA A 112 7.72 2.40 -3.45
C ALA A 112 6.40 2.80 -4.10
N VAL A 113 6.39 3.03 -5.43
CA VAL A 113 5.15 3.28 -6.19
C VAL A 113 4.22 2.08 -6.10
N PHE A 114 4.70 0.87 -6.39
CA PHE A 114 3.88 -0.34 -6.38
C PHE A 114 3.39 -0.69 -4.98
N MET A 115 4.21 -0.49 -3.95
CA MET A 115 3.82 -0.72 -2.56
C MET A 115 2.70 0.23 -2.13
N GLY A 116 2.84 1.53 -2.38
CA GLY A 116 1.78 2.49 -2.05
C GLY A 116 0.52 2.27 -2.88
N TRP A 117 0.67 1.82 -4.13
CA TRP A 117 -0.43 1.49 -5.03
C TRP A 117 -1.17 0.20 -4.61
N ALA A 118 -0.57 -0.70 -3.85
CA ALA A 118 -1.13 -2.00 -3.49
C ALA A 118 -2.51 -1.95 -2.79
N ILE A 119 -2.88 -0.81 -2.20
CA ILE A 119 -4.19 -0.63 -1.55
C ILE A 119 -5.19 0.20 -2.39
N HIS A 120 -4.93 0.38 -3.69
CA HIS A 120 -5.79 1.19 -4.56
C HIS A 120 -7.21 0.65 -4.75
N ASP A 121 -7.45 -0.63 -4.48
CA ASP A 121 -8.76 -1.26 -4.52
C ASP A 121 -9.07 -2.06 -3.23
N ASP A 122 -8.60 -1.57 -2.11
CA ASP A 122 -8.78 -2.22 -0.81
C ASP A 122 -10.25 -2.30 -0.36
N LEU A 123 -11.13 -1.41 -0.85
CA LEU A 123 -12.57 -1.50 -0.62
C LEU A 123 -13.20 -2.66 -1.40
N GLY A 124 -12.74 -2.91 -2.62
CA GLY A 124 -13.14 -4.07 -3.39
C GLY A 124 -12.71 -5.37 -2.72
N LEU A 125 -11.46 -5.44 -2.24
CA LEU A 125 -10.96 -6.60 -1.49
C LEU A 125 -11.70 -6.83 -0.16
N ASP A 126 -12.14 -5.76 0.50
CA ASP A 126 -13.00 -5.84 1.70
C ASP A 126 -14.37 -6.44 1.39
N SER A 127 -14.80 -6.34 0.12
CA SER A 127 -16.06 -6.88 -0.33
C SER A 127 -17.25 -6.31 0.49
N THR A 128 -18.25 -7.13 0.77
CA THR A 128 -19.42 -6.73 1.57
C THR A 128 -19.09 -6.41 3.02
N ALA A 129 -17.91 -6.79 3.54
CA ALA A 129 -17.52 -6.44 4.91
C ALA A 129 -17.39 -4.92 5.16
N LEU A 130 -17.32 -4.10 4.11
CA LEU A 130 -17.40 -2.64 4.18
C LEU A 130 -18.65 -2.15 4.92
N TRP A 131 -19.76 -2.92 4.85
CA TRP A 131 -21.01 -2.56 5.55
C TRP A 131 -20.80 -2.36 7.06
N SER A 132 -19.89 -3.11 7.68
CA SER A 132 -19.61 -3.01 9.11
C SER A 132 -19.02 -1.66 9.51
N HIS A 133 -18.20 -1.05 8.64
CA HIS A 133 -17.65 0.29 8.86
C HIS A 133 -18.73 1.38 8.71
N ILE A 134 -19.60 1.21 7.69
CA ILE A 134 -20.70 2.13 7.44
C ILE A 134 -21.71 2.07 8.59
N SER A 135 -22.12 0.87 9.03
CA SER A 135 -23.09 0.69 10.12
C SER A 135 -22.55 1.15 11.47
N ALA A 136 -21.24 1.02 11.71
CA ALA A 136 -20.59 1.53 12.91
C ALA A 136 -20.37 3.05 12.89
N GLY A 137 -20.71 3.75 11.79
CA GLY A 137 -20.53 5.20 11.65
C GLY A 137 -19.06 5.63 11.68
N ILE A 138 -18.13 4.79 11.22
CA ILE A 138 -16.71 5.12 11.15
C ILE A 138 -16.51 6.23 10.12
N ARG A 139 -15.92 7.36 10.54
CA ARG A 139 -15.55 8.43 9.62
C ARG A 139 -14.58 7.91 8.56
N GLY A 140 -14.80 8.27 7.29
CA GLY A 140 -13.96 7.81 6.20
C GLY A 140 -12.48 8.16 6.37
N ALA A 141 -12.16 9.30 6.98
CA ALA A 141 -10.75 9.64 7.29
C ALA A 141 -10.11 8.65 8.26
N HIS A 142 -10.85 8.14 9.27
CA HIS A 142 -10.33 7.10 10.18
C HIS A 142 -10.19 5.75 9.47
N ASP A 143 -11.11 5.43 8.57
CA ASP A 143 -11.01 4.23 7.73
C ASP A 143 -9.76 4.29 6.83
N ARG A 144 -9.58 5.39 6.09
CA ARG A 144 -8.40 5.55 5.22
C ARG A 144 -7.09 5.52 6.01
N LEU A 145 -7.03 6.27 7.12
CA LEU A 145 -5.85 6.28 8.00
C LEU A 145 -5.53 4.87 8.52
N GLY A 146 -6.54 4.14 8.99
CA GLY A 146 -6.34 2.78 9.49
C GLY A 146 -5.78 1.84 8.44
N ARG A 147 -6.27 1.89 7.19
CA ARG A 147 -5.76 1.06 6.09
C ARG A 147 -4.35 1.44 5.70
N VAL A 148 -4.06 2.74 5.61
CA VAL A 148 -2.70 3.24 5.35
C VAL A 148 -1.72 2.74 6.41
N VAL A 149 -2.06 2.88 7.69
CA VAL A 149 -1.20 2.41 8.78
C VAL A 149 -1.03 0.89 8.74
N GLY A 150 -2.10 0.14 8.45
CA GLY A 150 -2.03 -1.31 8.31
C GLY A 150 -1.11 -1.76 7.18
N ALA A 151 -1.12 -1.07 6.04
CA ALA A 151 -0.20 -1.33 4.94
C ALA A 151 1.23 -0.87 5.29
N ALA A 152 1.40 0.36 5.78
CA ALA A 152 2.70 0.94 6.10
C ALA A 152 3.48 0.15 7.14
N ALA A 153 2.80 -0.54 8.06
CA ALA A 153 3.44 -1.30 9.13
C ALA A 153 4.40 -2.41 8.64
N TRP A 154 4.17 -2.96 7.45
CA TRP A 154 5.09 -3.91 6.82
C TRP A 154 5.82 -3.32 5.61
N GLN A 155 5.17 -2.41 4.87
CA GLN A 155 5.72 -1.83 3.64
C GLN A 155 6.90 -0.91 3.93
N VAL A 156 6.82 -0.07 4.95
CA VAL A 156 7.92 0.84 5.31
C VAL A 156 9.18 0.08 5.72
N PRO A 157 9.14 -0.91 6.64
CA PRO A 157 10.31 -1.73 6.92
C PRO A 157 10.87 -2.45 5.69
N ALA A 158 10.00 -2.98 4.82
CA ALA A 158 10.44 -3.65 3.60
C ALA A 158 11.12 -2.69 2.63
N LEU A 159 10.58 -1.47 2.43
CA LEU A 159 11.22 -0.43 1.61
C LEU A 159 12.58 -0.03 2.14
N LEU A 160 12.71 0.17 3.46
CA LEU A 160 13.99 0.50 4.07
C LEU A 160 15.03 -0.61 3.87
N VAL A 161 14.62 -1.87 3.97
CA VAL A 161 15.52 -3.01 3.69
C VAL A 161 15.96 -2.99 2.23
N VAL A 162 15.03 -2.79 1.28
CA VAL A 162 15.38 -2.74 -0.16
C VAL A 162 16.27 -1.53 -0.45
N ASP A 163 16.00 -0.37 0.12
CA ASP A 163 16.80 0.84 -0.03
C ASP A 163 18.23 0.61 0.43
N LEU A 164 18.40 0.08 1.65
CA LEU A 164 19.72 -0.27 2.20
C LEU A 164 20.45 -1.33 1.36
N LEU A 165 19.73 -2.34 0.86
CA LEU A 165 20.32 -3.36 -0.01
C LEU A 165 20.80 -2.76 -1.35
N MET A 166 20.05 -1.86 -1.96
CA MET A 166 20.45 -1.21 -3.22
C MET A 166 21.66 -0.30 -3.02
N VAL A 167 21.69 0.46 -1.93
CA VAL A 167 22.84 1.30 -1.56
C VAL A 167 24.08 0.44 -1.29
N ALA A 168 23.95 -0.62 -0.51
CA ALA A 168 25.06 -1.56 -0.25
C ALA A 168 25.54 -2.25 -1.52
N TRP A 169 24.62 -2.61 -2.42
CA TRP A 169 24.97 -3.29 -3.67
C TRP A 169 25.75 -2.39 -4.64
N THR A 170 25.37 -1.11 -4.70
CA THR A 170 26.07 -0.11 -5.52
C THR A 170 27.33 0.44 -4.86
N GLY A 171 27.49 0.25 -3.55
CA GLY A 171 28.57 0.83 -2.74
C GLY A 171 28.44 2.33 -2.49
N ARG A 172 27.32 2.95 -2.90
CA ARG A 172 27.09 4.41 -2.82
C ARG A 172 26.32 4.81 -1.58
N TRP A 173 26.93 4.68 -0.42
CA TRP A 173 26.30 5.00 0.86
C TRP A 173 25.90 6.48 1.01
N GLU A 174 26.61 7.36 0.34
CA GLU A 174 26.31 8.79 0.27
C GLU A 174 24.92 9.05 -0.34
N ALA A 175 24.49 8.23 -1.29
CA ALA A 175 23.20 8.40 -1.97
C ALA A 175 21.99 8.01 -1.11
N LEU A 176 22.17 7.39 0.05
CA LEU A 176 21.09 6.90 0.91
C LEU A 176 20.03 7.98 1.22
N PRO A 177 20.38 9.22 1.63
CA PRO A 177 19.37 10.24 1.89
C PRO A 177 18.53 10.57 0.66
N ALA A 178 19.16 10.69 -0.51
CA ALA A 178 18.46 11.03 -1.76
C ALA A 178 17.48 9.93 -2.18
N VAL A 179 17.92 8.67 -2.12
CA VAL A 179 17.09 7.50 -2.51
C VAL A 179 15.94 7.33 -1.54
N THR A 180 16.19 7.41 -0.23
CA THR A 180 15.14 7.38 0.81
C THR A 180 14.12 8.51 0.62
N GLY A 181 14.58 9.73 0.30
CA GLY A 181 13.69 10.87 0.00
C GLY A 181 12.79 10.61 -1.21
N ALA A 182 13.34 10.07 -2.29
CA ALA A 182 12.59 9.67 -3.47
C ALA A 182 11.58 8.56 -3.16
N CYS A 183 11.98 7.53 -2.37
CA CYS A 183 11.08 6.46 -1.91
C CYS A 183 9.89 7.04 -1.13
N LEU A 184 10.14 7.91 -0.17
CA LEU A 184 9.08 8.51 0.65
C LEU A 184 8.10 9.34 -0.17
N ALA A 185 8.61 10.19 -1.08
CA ALA A 185 7.76 11.01 -1.94
C ALA A 185 6.82 10.15 -2.79
N LEU A 186 7.37 9.15 -3.48
CA LEU A 186 6.61 8.25 -4.34
C LEU A 186 5.64 7.37 -3.58
N TYR A 187 6.07 6.80 -2.46
CA TYR A 187 5.23 5.97 -1.59
C TYR A 187 4.04 6.75 -1.05
N GLY A 188 4.29 7.94 -0.48
CA GLY A 188 3.23 8.81 0.05
C GLY A 188 2.24 9.27 -1.02
N CYS A 189 2.73 9.60 -2.22
CA CYS A 189 1.89 9.95 -3.36
C CYS A 189 1.03 8.76 -3.83
N ALA A 190 1.61 7.57 -3.94
CA ALA A 190 0.90 6.36 -4.35
C ALA A 190 -0.15 5.95 -3.30
N LEU A 191 0.14 6.05 -2.00
CA LEU A 191 -0.85 5.84 -0.94
C LEU A 191 -1.98 6.88 -0.99
N ALA A 192 -1.64 8.15 -1.23
CA ALA A 192 -2.63 9.21 -1.38
C ALA A 192 -3.58 8.93 -2.54
N TRP A 193 -3.05 8.55 -3.69
CA TRP A 193 -3.84 8.10 -4.84
C TRP A 193 -4.70 6.90 -4.48
N SER A 194 -4.16 5.90 -3.81
CA SER A 194 -4.88 4.70 -3.41
C SER A 194 -6.06 5.00 -2.49
N CYS A 195 -5.92 5.97 -1.58
CA CYS A 195 -7.04 6.44 -0.75
C CYS A 195 -8.19 7.02 -1.56
N LEU A 196 -7.92 7.61 -2.73
CA LEU A 196 -8.93 8.16 -3.64
C LEU A 196 -9.46 7.10 -4.59
N ALA A 197 -8.57 6.35 -5.22
CA ALA A 197 -8.88 5.37 -6.27
C ALA A 197 -9.85 4.29 -5.78
N SER A 198 -9.64 3.76 -4.58
CA SER A 198 -10.49 2.74 -3.99
C SER A 198 -11.96 3.17 -3.82
N VAL A 199 -12.22 4.48 -3.70
CA VAL A 199 -13.57 5.04 -3.58
C VAL A 199 -14.14 5.45 -4.94
N LEU A 200 -13.27 5.96 -5.84
CA LEU A 200 -13.70 6.51 -7.13
C LEU A 200 -13.87 5.45 -8.19
N LEU A 201 -13.03 4.43 -8.17
CA LEU A 201 -12.83 3.46 -9.22
C LEU A 201 -12.88 2.02 -8.68
N PRO A 202 -13.91 1.65 -7.89
CA PRO A 202 -14.04 0.27 -7.45
C PRO A 202 -14.26 -0.62 -8.67
N TYR A 203 -13.46 -1.67 -8.82
CA TYR A 203 -13.61 -2.67 -9.86
C TYR A 203 -13.71 -4.07 -9.25
N GLU A 204 -14.21 -5.03 -10.05
CA GLU A 204 -14.46 -6.38 -9.58
C GLU A 204 -13.16 -7.06 -9.12
N THR A 205 -13.11 -7.42 -7.84
CA THR A 205 -12.07 -8.25 -7.25
C THR A 205 -12.54 -9.69 -7.10
N LEU A 206 -11.61 -10.58 -6.79
CA LEU A 206 -11.95 -11.96 -6.42
C LEU A 206 -12.77 -11.98 -5.13
N ALA A 207 -13.83 -12.77 -5.12
CA ALA A 207 -14.66 -12.95 -3.93
C ALA A 207 -13.85 -13.57 -2.78
N PRO A 208 -14.21 -13.28 -1.51
CA PRO A 208 -13.62 -13.94 -0.37
C PRO A 208 -13.72 -15.46 -0.48
N GLY A 209 -12.59 -16.18 -0.36
CA GLY A 209 -12.52 -17.64 -0.50
C GLY A 209 -12.26 -18.16 -1.91
N ASP A 210 -12.30 -17.32 -2.94
CA ASP A 210 -11.89 -17.72 -4.29
C ASP A 210 -10.36 -17.90 -4.38
N SER A 211 -9.94 -18.81 -5.29
CA SER A 211 -8.52 -19.00 -5.56
C SER A 211 -7.90 -17.72 -6.16
N PRO A 212 -6.78 -17.22 -5.62
CA PRO A 212 -6.08 -16.04 -6.16
C PRO A 212 -5.62 -16.17 -7.61
N MET A 213 -5.51 -17.40 -8.11
CA MET A 213 -5.12 -17.71 -9.50
C MET A 213 -6.30 -17.67 -10.49
N ARG A 214 -7.52 -17.45 -10.01
CA ARG A 214 -8.70 -17.36 -10.86
C ARG A 214 -8.78 -15.98 -11.51
N SER A 215 -8.53 -15.91 -12.79
CA SER A 215 -8.68 -14.67 -13.55
C SER A 215 -10.17 -14.41 -13.85
N ARG A 216 -10.65 -13.24 -13.45
CA ARG A 216 -11.92 -12.68 -13.94
C ARG A 216 -11.58 -11.38 -14.69
N THR A 217 -11.68 -11.42 -15.99
CA THR A 217 -11.55 -10.23 -16.84
C THR A 217 -12.93 -9.65 -17.09
N SER A 218 -13.33 -8.69 -16.27
CA SER A 218 -14.46 -7.82 -16.62
C SER A 218 -13.96 -6.63 -17.44
N GLY A 219 -14.77 -6.11 -18.36
CA GLY A 219 -14.42 -4.89 -19.11
C GLY A 219 -14.13 -3.69 -18.21
N THR A 220 -14.72 -3.66 -17.01
CA THR A 220 -14.47 -2.64 -15.98
C THR A 220 -13.05 -2.71 -15.42
N ALA A 221 -12.48 -3.91 -15.26
CA ALA A 221 -11.10 -4.09 -14.80
C ALA A 221 -10.09 -3.56 -15.81
N PHE A 222 -10.34 -3.73 -17.12
CA PHE A 222 -9.47 -3.19 -18.16
C PHE A 222 -9.44 -1.65 -18.15
N LEU A 223 -10.62 -1.02 -18.08
CA LEU A 223 -10.70 0.43 -17.99
C LEU A 223 -10.04 0.97 -16.72
N ALA A 224 -10.25 0.30 -15.58
CA ALA A 224 -9.59 0.64 -14.33
C ALA A 224 -8.05 0.57 -14.47
N ALA A 225 -7.52 -0.48 -15.12
CA ALA A 225 -6.09 -0.63 -15.37
C ALA A 225 -5.53 0.52 -16.23
N LEU A 226 -6.23 0.95 -17.29
CA LEU A 226 -5.83 2.10 -18.10
C LEU A 226 -5.77 3.39 -17.29
N ILE A 227 -6.80 3.64 -16.47
CA ILE A 227 -6.85 4.83 -15.59
C ILE A 227 -5.70 4.78 -14.59
N GLN A 228 -5.40 3.60 -14.03
CA GLN A 228 -4.30 3.42 -13.09
C GLN A 228 -2.93 3.67 -13.76
N MET A 229 -2.74 3.27 -15.01
CA MET A 229 -1.52 3.59 -15.76
C MET A 229 -1.34 5.11 -15.92
N VAL A 230 -2.40 5.83 -16.31
CA VAL A 230 -2.36 7.30 -16.39
C VAL A 230 -2.07 7.91 -15.01
N ALA A 231 -2.69 7.37 -13.97
CA ALA A 231 -2.46 7.82 -12.59
C ALA A 231 -1.00 7.66 -12.15
N ILE A 232 -0.33 6.56 -12.51
CA ILE A 232 1.09 6.36 -12.23
C ILE A 232 1.94 7.45 -12.93
N LEU A 233 1.64 7.79 -14.17
CA LEU A 233 2.35 8.88 -14.89
C LEU A 233 2.14 10.23 -14.20
N LEU A 234 0.90 10.53 -13.78
CA LEU A 234 0.59 11.75 -13.03
C LEU A 234 1.30 11.78 -11.67
N LEU A 235 1.37 10.65 -10.98
CA LEU A 235 2.10 10.50 -9.73
C LEU A 235 3.59 10.81 -9.91
N LEU A 236 4.21 10.27 -10.97
CA LEU A 236 5.61 10.58 -11.30
C LEU A 236 5.79 12.07 -11.61
N ALA A 237 4.85 12.68 -12.34
CA ALA A 237 4.87 14.13 -12.61
C ALA A 237 4.76 14.96 -11.34
N VAL A 238 3.87 14.59 -10.41
CA VAL A 238 3.72 15.27 -9.10
C VAL A 238 4.97 15.13 -8.25
N CYS A 239 5.65 13.98 -8.27
CA CYS A 239 6.89 13.75 -7.52
C CYS A 239 8.15 14.25 -8.25
N SER A 240 8.05 14.71 -9.49
CA SER A 240 9.21 15.11 -10.30
C SER A 240 10.12 16.15 -9.65
N PRO A 241 9.65 17.14 -8.86
CA PRO A 241 10.56 18.07 -8.18
C PRO A 241 11.49 17.36 -7.18
N VAL A 242 10.95 16.46 -6.37
CA VAL A 242 11.75 15.68 -5.40
C VAL A 242 12.68 14.71 -6.12
N LEU A 243 12.17 14.04 -7.17
CA LEU A 243 12.97 13.13 -7.98
C LEU A 243 14.11 13.85 -8.68
N GLY A 244 13.87 15.05 -9.23
CA GLY A 244 14.90 15.88 -9.86
C GLY A 244 16.02 16.25 -8.90
N VAL A 245 15.69 16.67 -7.69
CA VAL A 245 16.66 16.96 -6.65
C VAL A 245 17.45 15.72 -6.24
N ALA A 246 16.78 14.56 -6.06
CA ALA A 246 17.43 13.31 -5.72
C ALA A 246 18.40 12.83 -6.80
N VAL A 247 17.96 12.86 -8.06
CA VAL A 247 18.81 12.50 -9.21
C VAL A 247 20.00 13.45 -9.32
N TYR A 248 19.79 14.75 -9.17
CA TYR A 248 20.86 15.74 -9.19
C TYR A 248 21.89 15.46 -8.09
N GLY A 249 21.46 15.25 -6.85
CA GLY A 249 22.35 14.92 -5.72
C GLY A 249 23.21 13.70 -5.99
N VAL A 250 22.58 12.60 -6.43
CA VAL A 250 23.27 11.33 -6.74
C VAL A 250 24.24 11.47 -7.93
N VAL A 251 23.84 12.15 -9.02
CA VAL A 251 24.67 12.29 -10.23
C VAL A 251 25.86 13.19 -9.99
N GLN A 252 25.66 14.29 -9.26
CA GLN A 252 26.72 15.25 -8.96
C GLN A 252 27.53 14.90 -7.71
N ALA A 253 27.18 13.80 -7.02
CA ALA A 253 27.75 13.42 -5.72
C ALA A 253 27.77 14.63 -4.75
N ALA A 254 26.63 15.33 -4.64
CA ALA A 254 26.48 16.58 -3.90
C ALA A 254 25.70 16.35 -2.58
N PRO A 255 26.37 16.12 -1.43
CA PRO A 255 25.72 15.70 -0.19
C PRO A 255 24.61 16.64 0.29
N LEU A 256 24.77 17.95 0.09
CA LEU A 256 23.74 18.91 0.46
C LEU A 256 22.41 18.61 -0.25
N TRP A 257 22.44 18.33 -1.55
CA TRP A 257 21.26 18.07 -2.36
C TRP A 257 20.64 16.70 -2.06
N GLU A 258 21.44 15.74 -1.61
CA GLU A 258 20.96 14.43 -1.15
C GLU A 258 20.12 14.59 0.12
N TRP A 259 20.59 15.37 1.09
CA TRP A 259 19.81 15.70 2.30
C TRP A 259 18.59 16.57 2.00
N VAL A 260 18.70 17.52 1.06
CA VAL A 260 17.56 18.31 0.58
C VAL A 260 16.48 17.39 0.00
N ALA A 261 16.88 16.38 -0.78
CA ALA A 261 15.95 15.40 -1.33
C ALA A 261 15.23 14.60 -0.23
N LEU A 262 15.94 14.21 0.84
CA LEU A 262 15.34 13.53 1.98
C LEU A 262 14.29 14.40 2.67
N VAL A 263 14.64 15.63 3.01
CA VAL A 263 13.72 16.56 3.68
C VAL A 263 12.51 16.86 2.79
N ALA A 264 12.75 17.14 1.50
CA ALA A 264 11.69 17.35 0.53
C ALA A 264 10.78 16.11 0.40
N GLY A 265 11.36 14.90 0.37
CA GLY A 265 10.63 13.65 0.33
C GLY A 265 9.72 13.43 1.55
N ILE A 266 10.22 13.71 2.74
CA ILE A 266 9.43 13.65 3.99
C ILE A 266 8.25 14.63 3.95
N VAL A 267 8.51 15.88 3.57
CA VAL A 267 7.46 16.91 3.46
C VAL A 267 6.42 16.52 2.41
N TRP A 268 6.87 16.08 1.23
CA TRP A 268 6.00 15.67 0.13
C TRP A 268 5.12 14.49 0.52
N CYS A 269 5.72 13.45 1.09
CA CYS A 269 5.01 12.29 1.62
C CYS A 269 3.93 12.70 2.62
N SER A 270 4.29 13.53 3.60
CA SER A 270 3.39 13.94 4.67
C SER A 270 2.19 14.74 4.15
N LEU A 271 2.44 15.70 3.26
CA LEU A 271 1.40 16.56 2.68
C LEU A 271 0.45 15.78 1.77
N LEU A 272 1.00 14.96 0.86
CA LEU A 272 0.17 14.18 -0.07
C LEU A 272 -0.64 13.11 0.65
N LEU A 273 -0.01 12.40 1.59
CA LEU A 273 -0.70 11.37 2.36
C LEU A 273 -1.80 11.96 3.23
N TRP A 274 -1.53 13.07 3.92
CA TRP A 274 -2.57 13.80 4.67
C TRP A 274 -3.74 14.19 3.75
N GLY A 275 -3.44 14.77 2.58
CA GLY A 275 -4.44 15.12 1.58
C GLY A 275 -5.24 13.88 1.13
N GLY A 276 -4.56 12.79 0.77
CA GLY A 276 -5.19 11.53 0.37
C GLY A 276 -6.14 10.96 1.42
N VAL A 277 -5.71 10.92 2.68
CA VAL A 277 -6.53 10.45 3.80
C VAL A 277 -7.76 11.34 4.01
N VAL A 278 -7.59 12.66 4.01
CA VAL A 278 -8.69 13.61 4.25
C VAL A 278 -9.67 13.61 3.08
N PHE A 279 -9.20 13.74 1.85
CA PHE A 279 -10.08 13.80 0.68
C PHE A 279 -10.69 12.44 0.36
N GLY A 280 -9.90 11.35 0.39
CA GLY A 280 -10.41 9.98 0.23
C GLY A 280 -11.43 9.62 1.31
N GLY A 281 -11.17 10.05 2.55
CA GLY A 281 -12.11 9.89 3.66
C GLY A 281 -13.43 10.62 3.44
N ARG A 282 -13.39 11.92 3.07
CA ARG A 282 -14.60 12.69 2.74
C ARG A 282 -15.39 12.08 1.58
N MET A 283 -14.69 11.52 0.60
CA MET A 283 -15.34 10.82 -0.51
C MET A 283 -16.00 9.54 -0.04
N LEU A 284 -15.34 8.77 0.84
CA LEU A 284 -15.92 7.56 1.42
C LEU A 284 -17.17 7.88 2.25
N ASP A 285 -17.16 8.95 3.06
CA ASP A 285 -18.33 9.39 3.82
C ASP A 285 -19.53 9.71 2.92
N ARG A 286 -19.28 10.25 1.71
CA ARG A 286 -20.33 10.60 0.75
C ARG A 286 -20.78 9.45 -0.14
N ARG A 287 -19.86 8.56 -0.51
CA ARG A 287 -20.07 7.51 -1.53
C ARG A 287 -20.06 6.09 -0.97
N GLY A 288 -19.79 5.90 0.33
CA GLY A 288 -19.71 4.57 0.94
C GLY A 288 -20.90 3.66 0.63
N PRO A 289 -22.16 4.13 0.78
CA PRO A 289 -23.33 3.32 0.43
C PRO A 289 -23.36 2.93 -1.05
N GLN A 290 -23.00 3.83 -1.98
CA GLN A 290 -22.95 3.55 -3.42
C GLN A 290 -21.84 2.55 -3.76
N VAL A 291 -20.66 2.71 -3.17
CA VAL A 291 -19.53 1.75 -3.33
C VAL A 291 -19.97 0.36 -2.84
N LEU A 292 -20.60 0.26 -1.68
CA LEU A 292 -21.12 -1.00 -1.16
C LEU A 292 -22.19 -1.59 -2.08
N ALA A 293 -23.10 -0.77 -2.60
CA ALA A 293 -24.12 -1.22 -3.55
C ALA A 293 -23.48 -1.79 -4.83
N THR A 294 -22.45 -1.13 -5.36
CA THR A 294 -21.69 -1.61 -6.53
C THR A 294 -21.01 -2.94 -6.24
N ILE A 295 -20.31 -3.07 -5.11
CA ILE A 295 -19.63 -4.31 -4.71
C ILE A 295 -20.62 -5.48 -4.62
N ARG A 296 -21.81 -5.26 -4.10
CA ARG A 296 -22.86 -6.28 -3.99
C ARG A 296 -23.34 -6.83 -5.34
N THR A 297 -23.15 -6.10 -6.43
CA THR A 297 -23.53 -6.57 -7.77
C THR A 297 -22.47 -7.52 -8.37
N TRP A 298 -21.29 -7.61 -7.79
CA TRP A 298 -20.22 -8.44 -8.31
C TRP A 298 -20.47 -9.93 -8.04
N PRO A 299 -20.15 -10.82 -9.01
CA PRO A 299 -20.33 -12.25 -8.83
C PRO A 299 -19.57 -12.81 -7.62
N GLY A 300 -20.26 -13.57 -6.78
CA GLY A 300 -19.68 -14.17 -5.56
C GLY A 300 -19.54 -13.22 -4.36
N HIS A 301 -19.87 -11.92 -4.51
CA HIS A 301 -19.85 -10.95 -3.40
C HIS A 301 -21.22 -10.76 -2.73
N ALA A 302 -22.30 -11.19 -3.40
CA ALA A 302 -23.62 -11.24 -2.75
C ALA A 302 -23.60 -12.28 -1.62
N GLN A 303 -24.01 -11.88 -0.41
CA GLN A 303 -24.32 -12.89 0.62
C GLN A 303 -25.52 -13.71 0.12
N PRO A 304 -25.48 -15.06 0.21
CA PRO A 304 -26.70 -15.84 0.03
C PRO A 304 -27.74 -15.32 1.04
N VAL A 305 -28.90 -14.97 0.52
CA VAL A 305 -30.08 -14.55 1.29
C VAL A 305 -30.60 -15.75 2.10
#